data_069d99d60daa9bee186b74ae7d21b67b
#
_entry.id   069d99d60daa9bee186b74ae7d21b67b
#
_cell.length_a   1.000
_cell.length_b   1.000
_cell.length_c   1.000
_cell.angle_alpha   90.00
_cell.angle_beta   90.00
_cell.angle_gamma   90.00
#
_symmetry.space_group_name_H-M   'P 1'
#
loop_
_entity.id
_entity.type
_entity.pdbx_description
1 polymer ?
#
loop_
_entity_poly.entity_id
_entity_poly.type
_entity_poly.pdbx_seq_one_letter_code
_entity_poly.pdbx_strand_id
1 'polypeptide(L)'
;MAKRIGLLTGGGDAPGQNMCLKSLVYGALDQGYEVIGIRKGWEGLLHYDPADPSTHGENTMPLTKLRVRDIDRMAGAFLHSSRIDPRTVGSTGIPNFLRSRQQGEQPIDLTDHVKRVVGAIGLDALIVLGDRGTLDYAAHLNKESVPIIGIPKTVHNDVNGSDYALGFSTALGRGVRFVQEMRAMAGSREEISVIEVLGRTTGLTTMLISFLAAADRTLVPEVPFDPEKLAALLLEDKQRNPANYAILVMSEASALDPDKVSKYLPELSRLANSRLLAEAMQSGGQGLTPDLVMFELVQDLGSRVGGSGAVVTEILENIAKQRMLFQPLSYLIRTGEPDGQDLLGAMNFAMLALRLFAQGKTGRLVAYRQTENYVDLPLEVVTESAGNINVADFYDAAEYCAKPEIIWAARV
;
A
#
# COMPACT_ATOMS: atom_id res chain seq x y z
N MET A 1 -33.60 -17.19 -7.32
CA MET A 1 -33.26 -15.86 -6.77
C MET A 1 -32.15 -15.29 -7.63
N ALA A 2 -32.08 -13.96 -7.78
CA ALA A 2 -30.93 -13.33 -8.44
C ALA A 2 -29.65 -13.61 -7.62
N LYS A 3 -28.53 -13.86 -8.30
CA LYS A 3 -27.25 -14.01 -7.62
C LYS A 3 -26.82 -12.68 -7.01
N ARG A 4 -26.20 -12.74 -5.83
CA ARG A 4 -25.78 -11.56 -5.05
C ARG A 4 -24.27 -11.49 -4.91
N ILE A 5 -23.67 -10.37 -5.32
CA ILE A 5 -22.24 -10.10 -5.26
C ILE A 5 -21.96 -9.10 -4.13
N GLY A 6 -21.03 -9.44 -3.23
CA GLY A 6 -20.45 -8.49 -2.29
C GLY A 6 -19.25 -7.77 -2.91
N LEU A 7 -19.20 -6.45 -2.78
CA LEU A 7 -18.04 -5.64 -3.19
C LEU A 7 -17.37 -5.01 -1.97
N LEU A 8 -16.07 -5.15 -1.86
CA LEU A 8 -15.26 -4.68 -0.74
C LEU A 8 -14.00 -3.99 -1.23
N THR A 9 -13.65 -2.86 -0.60
CA THR A 9 -12.38 -2.16 -0.80
C THR A 9 -11.57 -2.16 0.48
N GLY A 10 -10.34 -2.70 0.48
CA GLY A 10 -9.46 -2.76 1.65
C GLY A 10 -8.07 -2.20 1.37
N GLY A 11 -7.31 -1.92 2.42
CA GLY A 11 -5.98 -1.32 2.32
C GLY A 11 -6.01 0.18 2.09
N GLY A 12 -4.88 0.76 1.68
CA GLY A 12 -4.78 2.20 1.41
C GLY A 12 -5.55 2.64 0.16
N ASP A 13 -6.01 3.87 0.13
CA ASP A 13 -6.66 4.44 -1.06
C ASP A 13 -5.74 4.39 -2.28
N ALA A 14 -6.35 4.16 -3.44
CA ALA A 14 -5.67 4.14 -4.73
C ALA A 14 -6.57 4.74 -5.81
N PRO A 15 -6.05 5.64 -6.66
CA PRO A 15 -6.78 6.18 -7.79
C PRO A 15 -7.33 5.07 -8.70
N GLY A 16 -8.48 5.26 -9.31
CA GLY A 16 -9.14 4.25 -10.15
C GLY A 16 -9.98 3.21 -9.40
N GLN A 17 -9.84 3.06 -8.08
CA GLN A 17 -10.64 2.08 -7.31
C GLN A 17 -12.14 2.30 -7.43
N ASN A 18 -12.61 3.55 -7.42
CA ASN A 18 -14.02 3.87 -7.56
C ASN A 18 -14.53 3.67 -8.99
N MET A 19 -13.68 3.88 -10.00
CA MET A 19 -14.01 3.52 -11.39
C MET A 19 -14.19 2.02 -11.54
N CYS A 20 -13.35 1.21 -10.92
CA CYS A 20 -13.49 -0.25 -10.89
C CYS A 20 -14.81 -0.65 -10.20
N LEU A 21 -15.09 -0.06 -9.03
CA LEU A 21 -16.35 -0.29 -8.30
C LEU A 21 -17.57 0.06 -9.15
N LYS A 22 -17.57 1.24 -9.79
CA LYS A 22 -18.65 1.67 -10.70
C LYS A 22 -18.85 0.69 -11.86
N SER A 23 -17.76 0.25 -12.49
CA SER A 23 -17.80 -0.70 -13.60
C SER A 23 -18.34 -2.07 -13.17
N LEU A 24 -17.95 -2.55 -11.98
CA LEU A 24 -18.50 -3.78 -11.39
C LEU A 24 -20.00 -3.66 -11.14
N VAL A 25 -20.44 -2.55 -10.53
CA VAL A 25 -21.87 -2.34 -10.24
C VAL A 25 -22.70 -2.28 -11.50
N TYR A 26 -22.27 -1.50 -12.51
CA TYR A 26 -22.98 -1.38 -13.76
C TYR A 26 -23.08 -2.74 -14.48
N GLY A 27 -21.93 -3.42 -14.66
CA GLY A 27 -21.90 -4.69 -15.36
C GLY A 27 -22.66 -5.83 -14.63
N ALA A 28 -22.63 -5.85 -13.29
CA ALA A 28 -23.38 -6.82 -12.50
C ALA A 28 -24.89 -6.61 -12.59
N LEU A 29 -25.35 -5.37 -12.43
CA LEU A 29 -26.78 -5.03 -12.54
C LEU A 29 -27.33 -5.26 -13.95
N ASP A 30 -26.53 -5.02 -14.99
CA ASP A 30 -26.93 -5.31 -16.40
C ASP A 30 -27.07 -6.81 -16.66
N GLN A 31 -26.41 -7.66 -15.87
CA GLN A 31 -26.54 -9.11 -15.90
C GLN A 31 -27.64 -9.63 -14.94
N GLY A 32 -28.38 -8.73 -14.29
CA GLY A 32 -29.46 -9.10 -13.36
C GLY A 32 -29.00 -9.57 -11.97
N TYR A 33 -27.76 -9.29 -11.57
CA TYR A 33 -27.24 -9.61 -10.24
C TYR A 33 -27.60 -8.50 -9.23
N GLU A 34 -27.73 -8.85 -7.97
CA GLU A 34 -27.78 -7.90 -6.87
C GLU A 34 -26.36 -7.57 -6.40
N VAL A 35 -26.11 -6.31 -6.01
CA VAL A 35 -24.79 -5.87 -5.58
C VAL A 35 -24.88 -5.21 -4.21
N ILE A 36 -24.11 -5.75 -3.25
CA ILE A 36 -24.00 -5.23 -1.89
C ILE A 36 -22.57 -4.69 -1.68
N GLY A 37 -22.45 -3.40 -1.41
CA GLY A 37 -21.19 -2.79 -0.98
C GLY A 37 -20.95 -3.04 0.50
N ILE A 38 -19.79 -3.55 0.86
CA ILE A 38 -19.34 -3.73 2.23
C ILE A 38 -18.48 -2.53 2.58
N ARG A 39 -18.88 -1.79 3.61
CA ARG A 39 -18.19 -0.56 4.03
C ARG A 39 -16.97 -0.89 4.87
N LYS A 40 -15.95 -0.04 4.81
CA LYS A 40 -14.70 -0.14 5.59
C LYS A 40 -13.97 -1.48 5.42
N GLY A 41 -14.00 -2.07 4.23
CA GLY A 41 -13.28 -3.31 3.96
C GLY A 41 -13.70 -4.46 4.89
N TRP A 42 -12.73 -5.23 5.37
CA TRP A 42 -13.00 -6.35 6.29
C TRP A 42 -13.61 -5.92 7.62
N GLU A 43 -13.35 -4.70 8.09
CA GLU A 43 -13.93 -4.14 9.31
C GLU A 43 -15.47 -4.14 9.28
N GLY A 44 -16.06 -3.82 8.13
CA GLY A 44 -17.51 -3.83 7.98
C GLY A 44 -18.13 -5.19 8.20
N LEU A 45 -17.46 -6.28 7.77
CA LEU A 45 -17.92 -7.65 8.08
C LEU A 45 -17.73 -8.01 9.55
N LEU A 46 -16.70 -7.47 10.21
CA LEU A 46 -16.50 -7.69 11.65
C LEU A 46 -17.59 -7.01 12.47
N HIS A 47 -17.99 -5.79 12.09
CA HIS A 47 -18.98 -4.99 12.81
C HIS A 47 -20.44 -5.29 12.42
N TYR A 48 -20.67 -6.13 11.42
CA TYR A 48 -22.01 -6.59 11.06
C TYR A 48 -22.44 -7.71 12.01
N ASP A 49 -23.49 -7.45 12.83
CA ASP A 49 -24.09 -8.48 13.66
C ASP A 49 -25.33 -9.04 12.97
N PRO A 50 -25.34 -10.32 12.55
CA PRO A 50 -26.50 -10.94 11.94
C PRO A 50 -27.78 -10.93 12.83
N ALA A 51 -27.60 -10.83 14.15
CA ALA A 51 -28.67 -10.79 15.10
C ALA A 51 -29.25 -9.39 15.38
N ASP A 52 -28.47 -8.34 15.05
CA ASP A 52 -28.87 -6.94 15.28
C ASP A 52 -28.99 -6.17 13.96
N PRO A 53 -30.23 -5.99 13.42
CA PRO A 53 -30.46 -5.24 12.18
C PRO A 53 -29.96 -3.80 12.18
N SER A 54 -29.77 -3.19 13.35
CA SER A 54 -29.29 -1.80 13.45
C SER A 54 -27.87 -1.66 12.89
N THR A 55 -27.04 -2.71 12.96
CA THR A 55 -25.67 -2.74 12.45
C THR A 55 -25.58 -2.90 10.94
N HIS A 56 -26.64 -3.37 10.29
CA HIS A 56 -26.60 -3.76 8.88
C HIS A 56 -26.36 -2.56 7.97
N GLY A 57 -27.13 -1.46 8.12
CA GLY A 57 -27.03 -0.28 7.28
C GLY A 57 -25.75 0.54 7.47
N GLU A 58 -25.08 0.39 8.60
CA GLU A 58 -23.80 1.03 8.86
C GLU A 58 -22.64 0.32 8.15
N ASN A 59 -22.73 -1.00 7.99
CA ASN A 59 -21.65 -1.85 7.50
C ASN A 59 -21.86 -2.33 6.06
N THR A 60 -23.09 -2.29 5.55
CA THR A 60 -23.42 -2.68 4.18
C THR A 60 -24.35 -1.68 3.51
N MET A 61 -24.32 -1.64 2.17
CA MET A 61 -25.28 -0.85 1.39
C MET A 61 -25.61 -1.53 0.07
N PRO A 62 -26.89 -1.55 -0.35
CA PRO A 62 -27.26 -1.93 -1.71
C PRO A 62 -26.67 -0.92 -2.71
N LEU A 63 -25.95 -1.40 -3.70
CA LEU A 63 -25.37 -0.57 -4.75
C LEU A 63 -26.29 -0.53 -5.97
N THR A 64 -26.56 0.68 -6.45
CA THR A 64 -27.37 0.94 -7.64
C THR A 64 -26.57 1.82 -8.59
N LYS A 65 -26.95 1.82 -9.89
CA LYS A 65 -26.31 2.71 -10.88
C LYS A 65 -26.36 4.17 -10.47
N LEU A 66 -27.45 4.59 -9.82
CA LEU A 66 -27.61 5.96 -9.36
C LEU A 66 -26.61 6.29 -8.23
N ARG A 67 -26.42 5.38 -7.27
CA ARG A 67 -25.48 5.59 -6.16
C ARG A 67 -24.02 5.70 -6.57
N VAL A 68 -23.64 5.00 -7.63
CA VAL A 68 -22.25 4.98 -8.10
C VAL A 68 -22.03 5.83 -9.35
N ARG A 69 -23.02 6.66 -9.72
CA ARG A 69 -22.99 7.42 -10.98
C ARG A 69 -21.75 8.30 -11.12
N ASP A 70 -21.42 9.02 -10.08
CA ASP A 70 -20.45 10.13 -10.12
C ASP A 70 -19.18 9.84 -9.30
N ILE A 71 -18.94 8.55 -8.90
CA ILE A 71 -17.80 8.19 -8.03
C ILE A 71 -16.49 7.94 -8.79
N ASP A 72 -16.52 7.77 -10.10
CA ASP A 72 -15.39 7.33 -10.92
C ASP A 72 -14.16 8.24 -10.83
N ARG A 73 -14.37 9.54 -10.56
CA ARG A 73 -13.29 10.53 -10.42
C ARG A 73 -13.04 10.98 -8.99
N MET A 74 -13.78 10.43 -8.02
CA MET A 74 -13.60 10.75 -6.62
C MET A 74 -12.29 10.18 -6.09
N ALA A 75 -11.54 11.01 -5.36
CA ALA A 75 -10.42 10.56 -4.55
C ALA A 75 -10.95 9.93 -3.25
N GLY A 76 -10.28 8.87 -2.80
CA GLY A 76 -10.70 8.12 -1.62
C GLY A 76 -11.75 7.04 -1.91
N ALA A 77 -11.79 6.02 -1.09
CA ALA A 77 -12.66 4.86 -1.28
C ALA A 77 -14.13 5.21 -1.02
N PHE A 78 -15.01 5.07 -1.99
CA PHE A 78 -16.45 5.29 -1.84
C PHE A 78 -17.08 4.41 -0.75
N LEU A 79 -16.65 3.16 -0.65
CA LEU A 79 -17.08 2.22 0.40
C LEU A 79 -16.33 2.39 1.72
N HIS A 80 -15.44 3.40 1.81
CA HIS A 80 -14.42 3.50 2.85
C HIS A 80 -13.46 2.30 2.83
N SER A 81 -12.43 2.34 3.66
CA SER A 81 -11.41 1.30 3.68
C SER A 81 -10.86 1.10 5.09
N SER A 82 -10.36 -0.09 5.38
CA SER A 82 -9.59 -0.39 6.58
C SER A 82 -8.41 -1.31 6.26
N ARG A 83 -7.51 -1.45 7.20
CA ARG A 83 -6.35 -2.36 7.12
C ARG A 83 -6.45 -3.49 8.14
N ILE A 84 -7.62 -3.69 8.72
CA ILE A 84 -7.81 -4.73 9.73
C ILE A 84 -7.65 -6.10 9.08
N ASP A 85 -6.91 -6.98 9.74
CA ASP A 85 -6.83 -8.40 9.40
C ASP A 85 -7.71 -9.17 10.41
N PRO A 86 -8.80 -9.80 9.97
CA PRO A 86 -9.68 -10.53 10.86
C PRO A 86 -9.04 -11.75 11.54
N ARG A 87 -7.85 -12.20 11.12
CA ARG A 87 -7.08 -13.25 11.81
C ARG A 87 -6.42 -12.77 13.10
N THR A 88 -6.18 -11.45 13.20
CA THR A 88 -5.36 -10.86 14.27
C THR A 88 -5.98 -9.57 14.79
N VAL A 89 -7.24 -9.66 15.25
CA VAL A 89 -7.97 -8.47 15.74
C VAL A 89 -7.56 -8.15 17.17
N GLY A 90 -6.91 -7.01 17.35
CA GLY A 90 -6.54 -6.49 18.68
C GLY A 90 -7.75 -6.01 19.47
N SER A 91 -7.60 -5.84 20.78
CA SER A 91 -8.66 -5.50 21.73
C SER A 91 -9.53 -4.30 21.34
N THR A 92 -8.95 -3.29 20.72
CA THR A 92 -9.66 -2.07 20.28
C THR A 92 -10.49 -2.27 19.02
N GLY A 93 -10.15 -3.27 18.19
CA GLY A 93 -10.85 -3.61 16.94
C GLY A 93 -12.00 -4.62 17.12
N ILE A 94 -12.13 -5.22 18.30
CA ILE A 94 -13.17 -6.24 18.54
C ILE A 94 -14.52 -5.56 18.78
N PRO A 95 -15.57 -5.88 17.97
CA PRO A 95 -16.91 -5.37 18.19
C PRO A 95 -17.47 -5.77 19.59
N ASN A 96 -18.28 -4.90 20.19
CA ASN A 96 -18.80 -5.11 21.54
C ASN A 96 -19.52 -6.45 21.72
N PHE A 97 -20.29 -6.90 20.73
CA PHE A 97 -21.02 -8.16 20.78
C PHE A 97 -20.11 -9.41 20.64
N LEU A 98 -18.84 -9.22 20.26
CA LEU A 98 -17.83 -10.29 20.19
C LEU A 98 -16.81 -10.24 21.32
N ARG A 99 -16.85 -9.23 22.19
CA ARG A 99 -15.88 -9.08 23.29
C ARG A 99 -15.81 -10.27 24.24
N SER A 100 -16.90 -10.98 24.44
CA SER A 100 -16.90 -12.19 25.26
C SER A 100 -16.01 -13.33 24.75
N ARG A 101 -15.56 -13.25 23.49
CA ARG A 101 -14.61 -14.19 22.89
C ARG A 101 -13.17 -13.89 23.22
N GLN A 102 -12.86 -12.67 23.67
CA GLN A 102 -11.51 -12.27 24.01
C GLN A 102 -11.10 -12.87 25.36
N GLN A 103 -10.01 -13.61 25.36
CA GLN A 103 -9.37 -14.13 26.57
C GLN A 103 -8.00 -13.43 26.73
N GLY A 104 -7.94 -12.46 27.63
CA GLY A 104 -6.73 -11.67 27.86
C GLY A 104 -6.51 -10.56 26.81
N GLU A 105 -5.26 -10.14 26.64
CA GLU A 105 -4.87 -9.03 25.73
C GLU A 105 -4.44 -9.50 24.33
N GLN A 106 -4.36 -10.80 24.09
CA GLN A 106 -3.92 -11.36 22.82
C GLN A 106 -4.92 -11.06 21.69
N PRO A 107 -4.44 -10.79 20.48
CA PRO A 107 -5.30 -10.69 19.30
C PRO A 107 -6.09 -11.99 19.09
N ILE A 108 -7.29 -11.86 18.55
CA ILE A 108 -8.18 -13.02 18.29
C ILE A 108 -8.49 -13.16 16.80
N ASP A 109 -8.68 -14.40 16.37
CA ASP A 109 -9.14 -14.72 15.02
C ASP A 109 -10.67 -14.68 14.98
N LEU A 110 -11.22 -13.83 14.11
CA LEU A 110 -12.65 -13.66 13.88
C LEU A 110 -13.10 -14.17 12.49
N THR A 111 -12.31 -15.00 11.83
CA THR A 111 -12.62 -15.56 10.50
C THR A 111 -13.96 -16.30 10.49
N ASP A 112 -14.28 -17.08 11.52
CA ASP A 112 -15.60 -17.75 11.63
C ASP A 112 -16.78 -16.78 11.75
N HIS A 113 -16.57 -15.61 12.32
CA HIS A 113 -17.59 -14.57 12.33
C HIS A 113 -17.79 -14.00 10.92
N VAL A 114 -16.71 -13.66 10.22
CA VAL A 114 -16.76 -13.17 8.82
C VAL A 114 -17.51 -14.17 7.93
N LYS A 115 -17.21 -15.47 8.02
CA LYS A 115 -17.92 -16.53 7.26
C LYS A 115 -19.43 -16.54 7.54
N ARG A 116 -19.81 -16.44 8.82
CA ARG A 116 -21.23 -16.39 9.20
C ARG A 116 -21.93 -15.15 8.65
N VAL A 117 -21.26 -14.00 8.65
CA VAL A 117 -21.79 -12.75 8.10
C VAL A 117 -21.98 -12.84 6.60
N VAL A 118 -21.01 -13.37 5.85
CA VAL A 118 -21.12 -13.60 4.40
C VAL A 118 -22.34 -14.49 4.09
N GLY A 119 -22.53 -15.56 4.86
CA GLY A 119 -23.70 -16.44 4.74
C GLY A 119 -25.01 -15.74 5.11
N ALA A 120 -25.04 -14.94 6.18
CA ALA A 120 -26.23 -14.21 6.63
C ALA A 120 -26.68 -13.13 5.62
N ILE A 121 -25.74 -12.43 4.95
CA ILE A 121 -26.04 -11.49 3.88
C ILE A 121 -26.51 -12.26 2.61
N GLY A 122 -26.17 -13.52 2.48
CA GLY A 122 -26.52 -14.37 1.34
C GLY A 122 -25.72 -14.01 0.10
N LEU A 123 -24.40 -13.81 0.23
CA LEU A 123 -23.52 -13.51 -0.89
C LEU A 123 -23.13 -14.80 -1.63
N ASP A 124 -23.29 -14.80 -2.95
CA ASP A 124 -22.81 -15.89 -3.82
C ASP A 124 -21.29 -15.79 -4.06
N ALA A 125 -20.73 -14.58 -4.02
CA ALA A 125 -19.30 -14.33 -4.04
C ALA A 125 -18.95 -12.93 -3.50
N LEU A 126 -17.70 -12.79 -3.06
CA LEU A 126 -17.06 -11.50 -2.77
C LEU A 126 -16.08 -11.12 -3.87
N ILE A 127 -16.18 -9.91 -4.39
CA ILE A 127 -15.14 -9.30 -5.21
C ILE A 127 -14.40 -8.30 -4.33
N VAL A 128 -13.11 -8.55 -4.12
CA VAL A 128 -12.26 -7.85 -3.16
C VAL A 128 -11.22 -7.01 -3.91
N LEU A 129 -11.37 -5.69 -3.83
CA LEU A 129 -10.34 -4.75 -4.33
C LEU A 129 -9.38 -4.44 -3.17
N GLY A 130 -8.12 -4.85 -3.28
CA GLY A 130 -7.23 -4.70 -2.15
C GLY A 130 -5.74 -4.63 -2.47
N ASP A 131 -5.01 -4.14 -1.46
CA ASP A 131 -3.56 -4.28 -1.40
C ASP A 131 -3.18 -5.72 -0.98
N ARG A 132 -1.87 -5.98 -0.89
CA ARG A 132 -1.36 -7.29 -0.53
C ARG A 132 -1.99 -7.86 0.74
N GLY A 133 -2.06 -7.09 1.83
CA GLY A 133 -2.63 -7.57 3.11
C GLY A 133 -4.12 -7.90 3.00
N THR A 134 -4.88 -7.06 2.30
CA THR A 134 -6.30 -7.31 2.05
C THR A 134 -6.54 -8.57 1.23
N LEU A 135 -5.73 -8.79 0.18
CA LEU A 135 -5.85 -9.95 -0.70
C LEU A 135 -5.27 -11.22 -0.07
N ASP A 136 -4.28 -11.11 0.81
CA ASP A 136 -3.76 -12.25 1.58
C ASP A 136 -4.86 -12.83 2.48
N TYR A 137 -5.59 -11.98 3.21
CA TYR A 137 -6.75 -12.46 3.97
C TYR A 137 -7.87 -12.98 3.05
N ALA A 138 -8.08 -12.39 1.88
CA ALA A 138 -9.02 -12.89 0.89
C ALA A 138 -8.67 -14.32 0.44
N ALA A 139 -7.38 -14.60 0.20
CA ALA A 139 -6.89 -15.94 -0.16
C ALA A 139 -7.09 -16.94 0.99
N HIS A 140 -6.82 -16.51 2.24
CA HIS A 140 -7.11 -17.32 3.42
C HIS A 140 -8.62 -17.66 3.53
N LEU A 141 -9.49 -16.66 3.39
CA LEU A 141 -10.94 -16.84 3.48
C LEU A 141 -11.49 -17.70 2.34
N ASN A 142 -10.86 -17.66 1.15
CA ASN A 142 -11.20 -18.53 0.03
C ASN A 142 -10.88 -20.02 0.35
N LYS A 143 -9.77 -20.31 1.03
CA LYS A 143 -9.44 -21.66 1.52
C LYS A 143 -10.48 -22.16 2.53
N GLU A 144 -11.09 -21.24 3.26
CA GLU A 144 -12.21 -21.50 4.17
C GLU A 144 -13.58 -21.60 3.46
N SER A 145 -13.58 -21.85 2.15
CA SER A 145 -14.74 -22.08 1.30
C SER A 145 -15.66 -20.87 1.08
N VAL A 146 -15.17 -19.64 1.24
CA VAL A 146 -15.88 -18.44 0.81
C VAL A 146 -15.50 -18.12 -0.64
N PRO A 147 -16.45 -18.02 -1.58
CA PRO A 147 -16.16 -17.74 -2.98
C PRO A 147 -15.62 -16.30 -3.14
N ILE A 148 -14.37 -16.14 -3.61
CA ILE A 148 -13.70 -14.83 -3.72
C ILE A 148 -13.09 -14.66 -5.11
N ILE A 149 -13.14 -13.42 -5.61
CA ILE A 149 -12.35 -12.93 -6.76
C ILE A 149 -11.58 -11.69 -6.29
N GLY A 150 -10.26 -11.72 -6.39
CA GLY A 150 -9.37 -10.63 -6.01
C GLY A 150 -9.08 -9.67 -7.17
N ILE A 151 -8.97 -8.37 -6.86
CA ILE A 151 -8.54 -7.32 -7.79
C ILE A 151 -7.39 -6.55 -7.13
N PRO A 152 -6.18 -6.48 -7.74
CA PRO A 152 -5.04 -5.79 -7.17
C PRO A 152 -5.24 -4.27 -7.20
N LYS A 153 -5.16 -3.63 -6.04
CA LYS A 153 -5.35 -2.20 -5.85
C LYS A 153 -4.34 -1.67 -4.84
N THR A 154 -3.25 -1.09 -5.34
CA THR A 154 -2.17 -0.53 -4.53
C THR A 154 -1.33 0.47 -5.33
N VAL A 155 -0.87 1.53 -4.68
CA VAL A 155 0.07 2.50 -5.29
C VAL A 155 1.53 2.00 -5.28
N HIS A 156 1.80 0.87 -4.63
CA HIS A 156 3.14 0.28 -4.52
C HIS A 156 3.45 -0.75 -5.61
N ASN A 157 2.43 -1.22 -6.33
CA ASN A 157 2.52 -2.30 -7.31
C ASN A 157 3.16 -3.58 -6.74
N ASP A 158 2.82 -3.91 -5.50
CA ASP A 158 3.43 -4.95 -4.67
C ASP A 158 2.55 -6.20 -4.49
N VAL A 159 1.49 -6.34 -5.28
CA VAL A 159 0.65 -7.54 -5.30
C VAL A 159 1.28 -8.58 -6.22
N ASN A 160 1.70 -9.69 -5.64
CA ASN A 160 2.31 -10.79 -6.42
C ASN A 160 1.30 -11.35 -7.44
N GLY A 161 1.82 -11.76 -8.60
CA GLY A 161 1.01 -12.30 -9.69
C GLY A 161 0.52 -11.27 -10.71
N SER A 162 0.55 -9.97 -10.42
CA SER A 162 0.16 -8.93 -11.38
C SER A 162 1.29 -7.94 -11.60
N ASP A 163 1.60 -7.64 -12.87
CA ASP A 163 2.61 -6.64 -13.24
C ASP A 163 2.08 -5.20 -13.10
N TYR A 164 0.78 -5.06 -12.89
CA TYR A 164 0.12 -3.78 -12.69
C TYR A 164 -1.02 -3.90 -11.65
N ALA A 165 -1.10 -2.91 -10.77
CA ALA A 165 -2.19 -2.75 -9.80
C ALA A 165 -2.85 -1.37 -9.95
N LEU A 166 -4.15 -1.30 -9.66
CA LEU A 166 -4.89 -0.02 -9.72
C LEU A 166 -4.30 1.01 -8.79
N GLY A 167 -4.10 2.21 -9.31
CA GLY A 167 -3.58 3.37 -8.61
C GLY A 167 -2.09 3.59 -8.76
N PHE A 168 -1.35 2.63 -9.30
CA PHE A 168 0.09 2.74 -9.46
C PHE A 168 0.49 3.81 -10.48
N SER A 169 -0.15 3.82 -11.67
CA SER A 169 0.17 4.77 -12.74
C SER A 169 -0.08 6.21 -12.31
N THR A 170 -1.24 6.48 -11.72
CA THR A 170 -1.58 7.81 -11.21
C THR A 170 -0.64 8.25 -10.09
N ALA A 171 -0.34 7.35 -9.14
CA ALA A 171 0.58 7.67 -8.05
C ALA A 171 1.98 8.02 -8.56
N LEU A 172 2.47 7.26 -9.55
CA LEU A 172 3.75 7.52 -10.20
C LEU A 172 3.76 8.88 -10.88
N GLY A 173 2.77 9.16 -11.74
CA GLY A 173 2.66 10.45 -12.45
C GLY A 173 2.54 11.65 -11.50
N ARG A 174 1.77 11.51 -10.41
CA ARG A 174 1.65 12.55 -9.37
C ARG A 174 2.95 12.76 -8.61
N GLY A 175 3.63 11.67 -8.23
CA GLY A 175 4.93 11.75 -7.56
C GLY A 175 5.95 12.50 -8.41
N VAL A 176 6.07 12.14 -9.68
CA VAL A 176 6.94 12.84 -10.65
C VAL A 176 6.62 14.34 -10.71
N ARG A 177 5.34 14.68 -10.83
CA ARG A 177 4.91 16.08 -10.88
C ARG A 177 5.28 16.84 -9.60
N PHE A 178 5.05 16.28 -8.42
CA PHE A 178 5.42 16.93 -7.16
C PHE A 178 6.93 17.12 -7.02
N VAL A 179 7.75 16.15 -7.44
CA VAL A 179 9.20 16.31 -7.47
C VAL A 179 9.60 17.47 -8.39
N GLN A 180 8.97 17.60 -9.57
CA GLN A 180 9.24 18.70 -10.49
C GLN A 180 8.82 20.06 -9.91
N GLU A 181 7.71 20.14 -9.19
CA GLU A 181 7.28 21.35 -8.49
C GLU A 181 8.28 21.73 -7.38
N MET A 182 8.75 20.75 -6.59
CA MET A 182 9.75 20.97 -5.55
C MET A 182 11.12 21.39 -6.12
N ARG A 183 11.47 20.95 -7.32
CA ARG A 183 12.68 21.36 -8.03
C ARG A 183 12.73 22.87 -8.22
N ALA A 184 11.60 23.49 -8.58
CA ALA A 184 11.52 24.95 -8.72
C ALA A 184 11.82 25.68 -7.40
N MET A 185 11.32 25.14 -6.28
CA MET A 185 11.60 25.70 -4.94
C MET A 185 13.06 25.49 -4.54
N ALA A 186 13.59 24.29 -4.75
CA ALA A 186 15.00 23.98 -4.46
C ALA A 186 15.95 24.93 -5.23
N GLY A 187 15.70 25.13 -6.52
CA GLY A 187 16.49 26.03 -7.36
C GLY A 187 16.38 27.50 -6.95
N SER A 188 15.19 28.00 -6.60
CA SER A 188 15.03 29.39 -6.18
C SER A 188 15.67 29.70 -4.82
N ARG A 189 15.90 28.68 -3.99
CA ARG A 189 16.51 28.81 -2.65
C ARG A 189 17.97 28.34 -2.61
N GLU A 190 18.44 27.74 -3.69
CA GLU A 190 19.75 27.11 -3.78
C GLU A 190 19.98 26.08 -2.67
N GLU A 191 18.96 25.24 -2.39
CA GLU A 191 18.96 24.27 -1.29
C GLU A 191 18.88 22.84 -1.83
N ILE A 192 19.28 21.87 -1.00
CA ILE A 192 19.00 20.46 -1.22
C ILE A 192 17.56 20.20 -0.80
N SER A 193 16.78 19.49 -1.62
CA SER A 193 15.42 19.08 -1.28
C SER A 193 15.35 17.58 -1.04
N VAL A 194 14.81 17.19 0.12
CA VAL A 194 14.54 15.81 0.52
C VAL A 194 13.05 15.56 0.38
N ILE A 195 12.68 14.67 -0.50
CA ILE A 195 11.28 14.35 -0.83
C ILE A 195 10.99 12.92 -0.42
N GLU A 196 10.12 12.75 0.58
CA GLU A 196 9.71 11.43 1.07
C GLU A 196 8.50 10.91 0.30
N VAL A 197 8.58 9.67 -0.15
CA VAL A 197 7.53 8.95 -0.88
C VAL A 197 7.14 7.70 -0.10
N LEU A 198 5.89 7.27 -0.23
CA LEU A 198 5.41 6.00 0.32
C LEU A 198 6.18 4.80 -0.25
N GLY A 199 6.56 3.85 0.59
CA GLY A 199 7.28 2.65 0.17
C GLY A 199 7.79 1.84 1.36
N ARG A 200 6.91 1.07 2.03
CA ARG A 200 7.29 0.32 3.23
C ARG A 200 8.12 -0.92 2.94
N THR A 201 7.69 -1.72 2.00
CA THR A 201 8.22 -3.06 1.72
C THR A 201 8.94 -3.14 0.39
N THR A 202 8.75 -2.14 -0.47
CA THR A 202 9.41 -2.04 -1.77
C THR A 202 9.67 -0.59 -2.12
N GLY A 203 10.87 -0.30 -2.61
CA GLY A 203 11.27 1.01 -3.13
C GLY A 203 10.89 1.24 -4.59
N LEU A 204 10.14 0.33 -5.24
CA LEU A 204 9.84 0.42 -6.67
C LEU A 204 9.20 1.76 -7.06
N THR A 205 8.17 2.19 -6.34
CA THR A 205 7.50 3.47 -6.61
C THR A 205 8.43 4.65 -6.40
N THR A 206 9.22 4.64 -5.32
CA THR A 206 10.20 5.67 -5.00
C THR A 206 11.27 5.78 -6.08
N MET A 207 11.82 4.64 -6.49
CA MET A 207 12.86 4.53 -7.51
C MET A 207 12.36 5.03 -8.87
N LEU A 208 11.15 4.63 -9.28
CA LEU A 208 10.57 5.07 -10.56
C LEU A 208 10.21 6.55 -10.54
N ILE A 209 9.66 7.09 -9.44
CA ILE A 209 9.42 8.53 -9.30
C ILE A 209 10.73 9.29 -9.42
N SER A 210 11.77 8.87 -8.70
CA SER A 210 13.09 9.48 -8.74
C SER A 210 13.69 9.48 -10.15
N PHE A 211 13.68 8.33 -10.81
CA PHE A 211 14.21 8.17 -12.15
C PHE A 211 13.47 9.04 -13.18
N LEU A 212 12.14 8.98 -13.19
CA LEU A 212 11.32 9.75 -14.14
C LEU A 212 11.35 11.25 -13.88
N ALA A 213 11.53 11.66 -12.63
CA ALA A 213 11.69 13.06 -12.26
C ALA A 213 13.14 13.54 -12.43
N ALA A 214 14.08 12.67 -12.80
CA ALA A 214 15.52 12.94 -12.88
C ALA A 214 16.05 13.54 -11.55
N ALA A 215 15.70 12.94 -10.41
CA ALA A 215 16.29 13.31 -9.12
C ALA A 215 17.76 12.86 -9.06
N ASP A 216 18.56 13.58 -8.28
CA ASP A 216 20.00 13.34 -8.21
C ASP A 216 20.29 12.04 -7.43
N ARG A 217 19.60 11.84 -6.31
CA ARG A 217 19.77 10.63 -5.45
C ARG A 217 18.42 10.03 -5.04
N THR A 218 18.48 8.74 -4.74
CA THR A 218 17.31 7.94 -4.34
C THR A 218 17.67 7.05 -3.17
N LEU A 219 16.83 6.96 -2.14
CA LEU A 219 16.95 5.94 -1.10
C LEU A 219 15.74 4.98 -1.18
N VAL A 220 16.04 3.69 -1.11
CA VAL A 220 15.06 2.60 -1.14
C VAL A 220 15.17 1.77 0.15
N PRO A 221 14.08 1.15 0.63
CA PRO A 221 14.12 0.40 1.89
C PRO A 221 14.99 -0.86 1.83
N GLU A 222 15.21 -1.39 0.62
CA GLU A 222 16.01 -2.60 0.41
C GLU A 222 17.51 -2.39 0.64
N VAL A 223 17.99 -1.14 0.65
CA VAL A 223 19.41 -0.80 0.77
C VAL A 223 19.63 0.19 1.89
N PRO A 224 20.23 -0.23 3.02
CA PRO A 224 20.69 0.69 4.06
C PRO A 224 21.70 1.69 3.50
N PHE A 225 21.68 2.91 4.02
CA PHE A 225 22.55 3.98 3.52
C PHE A 225 23.48 4.56 4.59
N ASP A 226 24.69 4.99 4.17
CA ASP A 226 25.61 5.77 4.96
C ASP A 226 25.29 7.27 4.83
N PRO A 227 24.87 7.96 5.91
CA PRO A 227 24.48 9.37 5.84
C PRO A 227 25.64 10.32 5.52
N GLU A 228 26.88 9.96 5.88
CA GLU A 228 28.06 10.78 5.57
C GLU A 228 28.37 10.74 4.08
N LYS A 229 28.32 9.54 3.50
CA LYS A 229 28.47 9.34 2.06
C LYS A 229 27.37 10.03 1.28
N LEU A 230 26.11 9.87 1.67
CA LEU A 230 24.97 10.51 1.04
C LEU A 230 25.06 12.03 1.07
N ALA A 231 25.45 12.61 2.23
CA ALA A 231 25.63 14.05 2.34
C ALA A 231 26.74 14.57 1.40
N ALA A 232 27.86 13.84 1.31
CA ALA A 232 28.95 14.20 0.39
C ALA A 232 28.49 14.19 -1.10
N LEU A 233 27.76 13.14 -1.50
CA LEU A 233 27.22 13.02 -2.85
C LEU A 233 26.22 14.15 -3.17
N LEU A 234 25.30 14.46 -2.27
CA LEU A 234 24.34 15.55 -2.45
C LEU A 234 24.99 16.93 -2.53
N LEU A 235 26.07 17.16 -1.77
CA LEU A 235 26.85 18.40 -1.87
C LEU A 235 27.57 18.51 -3.21
N GLU A 236 28.13 17.42 -3.71
CA GLU A 236 28.76 17.35 -5.01
C GLU A 236 27.75 17.61 -6.14
N ASP A 237 26.57 16.96 -6.10
CA ASP A 237 25.52 17.17 -7.07
C ASP A 237 25.03 18.62 -7.08
N LYS A 238 24.84 19.21 -5.90
CA LYS A 238 24.48 20.62 -5.76
C LYS A 238 25.53 21.55 -6.39
N GLN A 239 26.83 21.30 -6.15
CA GLN A 239 27.91 22.10 -6.72
C GLN A 239 28.04 21.98 -8.24
N ARG A 240 27.76 20.79 -8.78
CA ARG A 240 27.77 20.53 -10.23
C ARG A 240 26.57 21.16 -10.96
N ASN A 241 25.47 21.39 -10.24
CA ASN A 241 24.28 21.98 -10.81
C ASN A 241 24.42 23.49 -10.95
N PRO A 242 24.32 24.08 -12.17
CA PRO A 242 24.39 25.51 -12.36
C PRO A 242 23.39 26.34 -11.55
N ALA A 243 22.25 25.74 -11.19
CA ALA A 243 21.23 26.34 -10.33
C ALA A 243 21.45 26.07 -8.84
N ASN A 244 22.59 25.46 -8.47
CA ASN A 244 23.05 25.25 -7.09
C ASN A 244 22.05 24.56 -6.15
N TYR A 245 21.37 23.50 -6.63
CA TYR A 245 20.48 22.66 -5.83
C TYR A 245 20.70 21.18 -6.12
N ALA A 246 20.20 20.30 -5.24
CA ALA A 246 20.10 18.86 -5.48
C ALA A 246 18.77 18.30 -4.95
N ILE A 247 18.31 17.19 -5.52
CA ILE A 247 17.06 16.51 -5.18
C ILE A 247 17.36 15.09 -4.71
N LEU A 248 16.96 14.79 -3.47
CA LEU A 248 16.89 13.45 -2.93
C LEU A 248 15.43 12.99 -2.88
N VAL A 249 15.11 11.89 -3.53
CA VAL A 249 13.81 11.20 -3.35
C VAL A 249 14.05 9.95 -2.50
N MET A 250 13.31 9.79 -1.41
CA MET A 250 13.52 8.68 -0.50
C MET A 250 12.21 7.97 -0.13
N SER A 251 12.33 6.68 0.17
CA SER A 251 11.21 5.92 0.74
C SER A 251 11.02 6.24 2.21
N GLU A 252 9.77 6.27 2.68
CA GLU A 252 9.42 6.44 4.10
C GLU A 252 10.07 5.39 5.01
N ALA A 253 10.50 4.26 4.46
CA ALA A 253 11.11 3.13 5.15
C ALA A 253 12.62 2.99 4.88
N SER A 254 13.26 4.00 4.32
CA SER A 254 14.71 4.00 4.14
C SER A 254 15.42 3.98 5.49
N ALA A 255 16.39 3.07 5.65
CA ALA A 255 17.09 2.83 6.89
C ALA A 255 18.57 3.24 6.79
N LEU A 256 19.11 3.74 7.92
CA LEU A 256 20.54 3.95 8.09
C LEU A 256 21.29 2.61 8.07
N ASP A 257 22.52 2.65 7.60
CA ASP A 257 23.47 1.56 7.82
C ASP A 257 23.52 1.23 9.32
N PRO A 258 23.36 -0.03 9.73
CA PRO A 258 23.36 -0.45 11.15
C PRO A 258 24.53 0.07 11.94
N ASP A 259 25.73 0.15 11.34
CA ASP A 259 26.94 0.65 11.99
C ASP A 259 26.88 2.17 12.33
N LYS A 260 25.98 2.90 11.66
CA LYS A 260 25.78 4.34 11.83
C LYS A 260 24.66 4.70 12.82
N VAL A 261 23.76 3.75 13.12
CA VAL A 261 22.61 4.00 14.01
C VAL A 261 23.03 4.52 15.39
N SER A 262 24.03 3.91 16.00
CA SER A 262 24.52 4.32 17.34
C SER A 262 25.07 5.76 17.36
N LYS A 263 25.62 6.22 16.25
CA LYS A 263 26.18 7.57 16.11
C LYS A 263 25.11 8.63 15.92
N TYR A 264 24.13 8.38 15.05
CA TYR A 264 23.15 9.37 14.63
C TYR A 264 21.81 9.25 15.33
N LEU A 265 21.47 8.08 15.87
CA LEU A 265 20.23 7.78 16.58
C LEU A 265 20.52 7.04 17.92
N PRO A 266 21.29 7.65 18.85
CA PRO A 266 21.73 6.97 20.07
C PRO A 266 20.56 6.52 20.96
N GLU A 267 19.42 7.22 20.93
CA GLU A 267 18.22 6.84 21.68
C GLU A 267 17.61 5.53 21.15
N LEU A 268 17.58 5.36 19.83
CA LEU A 268 17.12 4.12 19.22
C LEU A 268 18.07 2.96 19.50
N SER A 269 19.38 3.20 19.48
CA SER A 269 20.38 2.20 19.86
C SER A 269 20.23 1.77 21.33
N ARG A 270 19.87 2.68 22.25
CA ARG A 270 19.57 2.35 23.64
C ARG A 270 18.28 1.53 23.78
N LEU A 271 17.24 1.88 23.03
CA LEU A 271 15.98 1.13 23.00
C LEU A 271 16.18 -0.27 22.43
N ALA A 272 16.94 -0.41 21.33
CA ALA A 272 17.27 -1.72 20.74
C ALA A 272 18.01 -2.65 21.72
N ASN A 273 18.83 -2.08 22.60
CA ASN A 273 19.53 -2.82 23.65
C ASN A 273 18.73 -2.92 24.97
N SER A 274 17.48 -2.44 25.01
CA SER A 274 16.66 -2.48 26.20
C SER A 274 16.09 -3.88 26.47
N ARG A 275 15.94 -4.21 27.76
CA ARG A 275 15.35 -5.48 28.20
C ARG A 275 13.90 -5.67 27.68
N LEU A 276 13.16 -4.56 27.51
CA LEU A 276 11.81 -4.52 26.97
C LEU A 276 11.73 -5.02 25.50
N LEU A 277 12.74 -4.68 24.69
CA LEU A 277 12.82 -5.15 23.30
C LEU A 277 13.16 -6.66 23.26
N ALA A 278 14.08 -7.11 24.11
CA ALA A 278 14.42 -8.52 24.23
C ALA A 278 13.22 -9.37 24.71
N GLU A 279 12.40 -8.83 25.61
CA GLU A 279 11.16 -9.45 26.10
C GLU A 279 10.06 -9.45 25.03
N ALA A 280 9.91 -8.37 24.27
CA ALA A 280 8.98 -8.31 23.12
C ALA A 280 9.36 -9.29 22.01
N MET A 281 10.66 -9.49 21.75
CA MET A 281 11.14 -10.50 20.79
C MET A 281 10.96 -11.94 21.28
N GLN A 282 10.96 -12.18 22.59
CA GLN A 282 10.73 -13.51 23.18
C GLN A 282 9.25 -13.88 23.31
N SER A 283 8.36 -12.88 23.37
CA SER A 283 6.94 -13.10 23.70
C SER A 283 5.99 -13.37 22.53
N GLY A 284 6.46 -13.40 21.26
CA GLY A 284 5.49 -13.79 20.29
C GLY A 284 5.70 -13.56 18.80
N GLY A 285 6.88 -13.35 18.34
CA GLY A 285 7.03 -13.08 16.91
C GLY A 285 7.97 -14.04 16.18
N GLN A 286 7.47 -15.11 15.60
CA GLN A 286 8.21 -15.76 14.52
C GLN A 286 8.32 -14.74 13.37
N GLY A 287 9.52 -14.15 13.19
CA GLY A 287 9.83 -13.25 12.07
C GLY A 287 10.17 -11.80 12.42
N LEU A 288 10.12 -11.40 13.68
CA LEU A 288 10.60 -10.07 14.10
C LEU A 288 12.14 -10.09 14.20
N THR A 289 12.80 -9.49 13.22
CA THR A 289 14.23 -9.18 13.32
C THR A 289 14.42 -7.87 14.10
N PRO A 290 15.58 -7.62 14.74
CA PRO A 290 15.90 -6.34 15.37
C PRO A 290 15.66 -5.15 14.43
N ASP A 291 15.94 -5.32 13.14
CA ASP A 291 15.74 -4.31 12.11
C ASP A 291 14.25 -4.01 11.89
N LEU A 292 13.38 -5.02 11.95
CA LEU A 292 11.93 -4.85 11.79
C LEU A 292 11.33 -4.13 13.00
N VAL A 293 11.78 -4.43 14.19
CA VAL A 293 11.35 -3.76 15.44
C VAL A 293 11.87 -2.32 15.48
N MET A 294 13.09 -2.10 15.04
CA MET A 294 13.64 -0.75 14.85
C MET A 294 12.85 0.04 13.81
N PHE A 295 12.47 -0.62 12.73
CA PHE A 295 11.63 -0.04 11.69
C PHE A 295 10.24 0.34 12.23
N GLU A 296 9.59 -0.51 13.02
CA GLU A 296 8.29 -0.19 13.62
C GLU A 296 8.38 0.92 14.68
N LEU A 297 9.45 0.97 15.48
CA LEU A 297 9.70 2.04 16.43
C LEU A 297 9.98 3.39 15.74
N VAL A 298 10.74 3.40 14.65
CA VAL A 298 10.95 4.60 13.82
C VAL A 298 9.65 5.01 13.13
N GLN A 299 8.84 4.04 12.72
CA GLN A 299 7.51 4.29 12.15
C GLN A 299 6.52 4.86 13.18
N ASP A 300 6.55 4.40 14.41
CA ASP A 300 5.65 4.87 15.47
C ASP A 300 6.05 6.30 15.93
N LEU A 301 7.34 6.59 15.98
CA LEU A 301 7.87 7.95 16.14
C LEU A 301 7.63 8.81 14.89
N GLY A 302 7.83 8.27 13.71
CA GLY A 302 7.65 8.94 12.43
C GLY A 302 6.19 9.06 11.99
N SER A 303 5.28 8.18 12.43
CA SER A 303 3.86 8.24 12.07
C SER A 303 3.17 9.52 12.55
N ARG A 304 3.76 10.23 13.49
CA ARG A 304 3.32 11.56 13.96
C ARG A 304 3.88 12.71 13.12
N VAL A 305 4.90 12.47 12.27
CA VAL A 305 5.65 13.54 11.57
C VAL A 305 5.90 13.23 10.07
N GLY A 306 5.48 12.07 9.55
CA GLY A 306 5.90 11.50 8.24
C GLY A 306 6.91 10.38 8.49
N GLY A 307 7.31 9.56 7.56
CA GLY A 307 8.23 8.42 7.76
C GLY A 307 9.62 8.80 8.30
N SER A 308 10.65 8.11 7.84
CA SER A 308 12.04 8.38 8.25
C SER A 308 12.62 9.70 7.72
N GLY A 309 11.95 10.34 6.75
CA GLY A 309 12.50 11.47 6.00
C GLY A 309 12.83 12.71 6.83
N ALA A 310 12.01 13.03 7.83
CA ALA A 310 12.28 14.17 8.71
C ALA A 310 13.59 13.96 9.50
N VAL A 311 13.76 12.76 10.07
CA VAL A 311 14.96 12.37 10.83
C VAL A 311 16.19 12.33 9.93
N VAL A 312 16.07 11.74 8.74
CA VAL A 312 17.15 11.69 7.75
C VAL A 312 17.56 13.11 7.34
N THR A 313 16.58 14.00 7.10
CA THR A 313 16.86 15.41 6.75
C THR A 313 17.66 16.10 7.86
N GLU A 314 17.27 15.96 9.13
CA GLU A 314 18.00 16.54 10.27
C GLU A 314 19.44 16.00 10.37
N ILE A 315 19.63 14.71 10.16
CA ILE A 315 20.96 14.09 10.15
C ILE A 315 21.82 14.70 9.02
N LEU A 316 21.26 14.78 7.81
CA LEU A 316 21.97 15.33 6.65
C LEU A 316 22.29 16.83 6.80
N GLU A 317 21.38 17.64 7.36
CA GLU A 317 21.62 19.05 7.69
C GLU A 317 22.78 19.20 8.68
N ASN A 318 22.81 18.34 9.69
CA ASN A 318 23.89 18.36 10.69
C ASN A 318 25.25 17.96 10.11
N ILE A 319 25.29 17.05 9.14
CA ILE A 319 26.54 16.66 8.46
C ILE A 319 26.96 17.74 7.46
N ALA A 320 26.05 18.18 6.59
CA ALA A 320 26.32 19.13 5.51
C ALA A 320 26.48 20.57 6.00
N LYS A 321 26.11 20.88 7.26
CA LYS A 321 26.13 22.22 7.85
C LYS A 321 25.35 23.27 7.05
N GLN A 322 24.27 22.84 6.41
CA GLN A 322 23.34 23.71 5.70
C GLN A 322 21.90 23.20 5.81
N ARG A 323 20.94 24.11 5.62
CA ARG A 323 19.51 23.78 5.66
C ARG A 323 19.11 23.00 4.41
N MET A 324 18.11 22.16 4.55
CA MET A 324 17.50 21.39 3.49
C MET A 324 15.98 21.58 3.51
N LEU A 325 15.35 21.47 2.35
CA LEU A 325 13.89 21.46 2.23
C LEU A 325 13.41 20.02 2.43
N PHE A 326 12.53 19.80 3.38
CA PHE A 326 11.88 18.50 3.56
C PHE A 326 10.41 18.56 3.12
N GLN A 327 9.99 17.60 2.28
CA GLN A 327 8.61 17.48 1.81
C GLN A 327 8.15 16.02 1.80
N PRO A 328 7.28 15.60 2.75
CA PRO A 328 6.62 14.31 2.65
C PRO A 328 5.47 14.39 1.64
N LEU A 329 5.42 13.46 0.68
CA LEU A 329 4.31 13.33 -0.26
C LEU A 329 3.21 12.42 0.26
N SER A 330 3.57 11.40 1.05
CA SER A 330 2.62 10.53 1.79
C SER A 330 1.29 10.30 1.06
N TYR A 331 0.19 10.74 1.64
CA TYR A 331 -1.16 10.56 1.09
C TYR A 331 -1.41 11.35 -0.20
N LEU A 332 -0.61 12.36 -0.53
CA LEU A 332 -0.80 13.16 -1.74
C LEU A 332 -0.70 12.32 -3.03
N ILE A 333 0.13 11.27 -3.03
CA ILE A 333 0.23 10.37 -4.19
C ILE A 333 -0.91 9.34 -4.26
N ARG A 334 -1.63 9.10 -3.15
CA ARG A 334 -2.77 8.18 -3.09
C ARG A 334 -4.08 8.84 -3.50
N THR A 335 -4.13 10.16 -3.54
CA THR A 335 -5.33 10.94 -3.84
C THR A 335 -5.24 11.54 -5.23
N GLY A 336 -6.33 12.11 -5.68
CA GLY A 336 -6.41 12.77 -6.99
C GLY A 336 -7.19 11.96 -8.01
N GLU A 337 -7.47 12.61 -9.12
CA GLU A 337 -8.19 12.04 -10.23
C GLU A 337 -7.34 10.96 -10.90
N PRO A 338 -7.89 9.76 -11.17
CA PRO A 338 -7.16 8.70 -11.84
C PRO A 338 -6.79 9.09 -13.27
N ASP A 339 -5.61 8.70 -13.70
CA ASP A 339 -5.17 8.87 -15.09
C ASP A 339 -5.83 7.87 -16.04
N GLY A 340 -5.56 8.02 -17.34
CA GLY A 340 -6.15 7.16 -18.37
C GLY A 340 -5.78 5.69 -18.22
N GLN A 341 -4.60 5.37 -17.72
CA GLN A 341 -4.15 3.99 -17.52
C GLN A 341 -4.91 3.34 -16.36
N ASP A 342 -5.05 4.03 -15.24
CA ASP A 342 -5.81 3.54 -14.09
C ASP A 342 -7.31 3.42 -14.41
N LEU A 343 -7.89 4.33 -15.20
CA LEU A 343 -9.27 4.22 -15.66
C LEU A 343 -9.48 2.99 -16.54
N LEU A 344 -8.60 2.76 -17.52
CA LEU A 344 -8.67 1.62 -18.42
C LEU A 344 -8.44 0.30 -17.67
N GLY A 345 -7.45 0.25 -16.80
CA GLY A 345 -7.17 -0.90 -15.94
C GLY A 345 -8.34 -1.26 -15.04
N ALA A 346 -8.98 -0.24 -14.44
CA ALA A 346 -10.15 -0.41 -13.60
C ALA A 346 -11.32 -1.07 -14.32
N MET A 347 -11.62 -0.62 -15.55
CA MET A 347 -12.68 -1.21 -16.38
C MET A 347 -12.36 -2.65 -16.77
N ASN A 348 -11.14 -2.93 -17.20
CA ASN A 348 -10.73 -4.26 -17.65
C ASN A 348 -10.72 -5.27 -16.48
N PHE A 349 -10.20 -4.91 -15.31
CA PHE A 349 -10.26 -5.76 -14.12
C PHE A 349 -11.71 -6.05 -13.70
N ALA A 350 -12.58 -5.03 -13.72
CA ALA A 350 -13.99 -5.21 -13.41
C ALA A 350 -14.68 -6.18 -14.39
N MET A 351 -14.45 -6.03 -15.68
CA MET A 351 -15.04 -6.88 -16.72
C MET A 351 -14.54 -8.32 -16.61
N LEU A 352 -13.25 -8.53 -16.35
CA LEU A 352 -12.70 -9.87 -16.14
C LEU A 352 -13.28 -10.53 -14.89
N ALA A 353 -13.35 -9.80 -13.76
CA ALA A 353 -13.95 -10.32 -12.54
C ALA A 353 -15.42 -10.75 -12.72
N LEU A 354 -16.23 -9.95 -13.41
CA LEU A 354 -17.62 -10.30 -13.72
C LEU A 354 -17.72 -11.51 -14.66
N ARG A 355 -16.82 -11.63 -15.64
CA ARG A 355 -16.76 -12.80 -16.51
C ARG A 355 -16.45 -14.08 -15.72
N LEU A 356 -15.50 -14.03 -14.80
CA LEU A 356 -15.17 -15.15 -13.92
C LEU A 356 -16.35 -15.55 -13.04
N PHE A 357 -17.01 -14.57 -12.42
CA PHE A 357 -18.22 -14.82 -11.62
C PHE A 357 -19.34 -15.46 -12.46
N ALA A 358 -19.63 -14.96 -13.65
CA ALA A 358 -20.63 -15.52 -14.55
C ALA A 358 -20.31 -16.96 -14.96
N GLN A 359 -19.03 -17.31 -15.09
CA GLN A 359 -18.54 -18.67 -15.36
C GLN A 359 -18.53 -19.58 -14.11
N GLY A 360 -18.87 -19.05 -12.93
CA GLY A 360 -18.79 -19.81 -11.66
C GLY A 360 -17.33 -20.03 -11.18
N LYS A 361 -16.36 -19.30 -11.69
CA LYS A 361 -14.95 -19.38 -11.31
C LYS A 361 -14.67 -18.40 -10.16
N THR A 362 -14.33 -18.94 -9.01
CA THR A 362 -13.89 -18.21 -7.81
C THR A 362 -12.52 -18.72 -7.36
N GLY A 363 -11.94 -18.12 -6.32
CA GLY A 363 -10.55 -18.39 -5.93
C GLY A 363 -9.56 -17.85 -6.98
N ARG A 364 -9.91 -16.74 -7.64
CA ARG A 364 -9.11 -16.17 -8.72
C ARG A 364 -8.69 -14.74 -8.41
N LEU A 365 -7.46 -14.41 -8.77
CA LEU A 365 -6.95 -13.04 -8.86
C LEU A 365 -7.07 -12.59 -10.32
N VAL A 366 -7.76 -11.48 -10.58
CA VAL A 366 -7.62 -10.81 -11.87
C VAL A 366 -6.26 -10.11 -11.90
N ALA A 367 -5.52 -10.25 -12.98
CA ALA A 367 -4.16 -9.77 -13.10
C ALA A 367 -3.89 -9.15 -14.47
N TYR A 368 -2.91 -8.29 -14.54
CA TYR A 368 -2.32 -7.84 -15.79
C TYR A 368 -0.91 -8.42 -15.89
N ARG A 369 -0.61 -9.08 -16.99
CA ARG A 369 0.71 -9.59 -17.33
C ARG A 369 1.17 -8.95 -18.63
N GLN A 370 2.37 -8.40 -18.62
CA GLN A 370 2.91 -7.69 -19.78
C GLN A 370 2.93 -8.56 -21.05
N THR A 371 3.13 -9.87 -20.90
CA THR A 371 3.17 -10.83 -22.00
C THR A 371 1.81 -11.39 -22.42
N GLU A 372 0.80 -11.34 -21.54
CA GLU A 372 -0.49 -12.04 -21.71
C GLU A 372 -1.68 -11.09 -21.60
N ASN A 373 -1.48 -9.81 -21.29
CA ASN A 373 -2.50 -8.80 -21.00
C ASN A 373 -3.32 -9.13 -19.74
N TYR A 374 -4.65 -9.05 -19.81
CA TYR A 374 -5.54 -9.31 -18.66
C TYR A 374 -5.85 -10.80 -18.56
N VAL A 375 -5.39 -11.41 -17.47
CA VAL A 375 -5.51 -12.84 -17.16
C VAL A 375 -6.07 -13.08 -15.77
N ASP A 376 -6.44 -14.32 -15.47
CA ASP A 376 -6.81 -14.75 -14.13
C ASP A 376 -5.81 -15.80 -13.62
N LEU A 377 -5.39 -15.64 -12.37
CA LEU A 377 -4.47 -16.53 -11.67
C LEU A 377 -5.15 -17.13 -10.43
N PRO A 378 -4.64 -18.23 -9.86
CA PRO A 378 -5.05 -18.67 -8.53
C PRO A 378 -4.86 -17.54 -7.51
N LEU A 379 -5.86 -17.30 -6.64
CA LEU A 379 -5.79 -16.21 -5.66
C LEU A 379 -4.63 -16.39 -4.67
N GLU A 380 -4.22 -17.63 -4.42
CA GLU A 380 -3.12 -17.99 -3.53
C GLU A 380 -1.77 -17.39 -3.94
N VAL A 381 -1.59 -17.00 -5.21
CA VAL A 381 -0.36 -16.37 -5.69
C VAL A 381 -0.02 -15.10 -4.90
N VAL A 382 -1.00 -14.42 -4.33
CA VAL A 382 -0.79 -13.20 -3.54
C VAL A 382 -0.07 -13.46 -2.21
N THR A 383 -0.11 -14.70 -1.70
CA THR A 383 0.54 -15.10 -0.43
C THR A 383 2.03 -15.42 -0.61
N GLU A 384 2.47 -15.62 -1.84
CA GLU A 384 3.89 -15.81 -2.13
C GLU A 384 4.65 -14.51 -1.84
N SER A 385 5.95 -14.61 -1.55
CA SER A 385 6.76 -13.43 -1.26
C SER A 385 6.69 -12.46 -2.44
N ALA A 386 6.27 -11.23 -2.18
CA ALA A 386 6.37 -10.18 -3.20
C ALA A 386 7.84 -10.06 -3.61
N GLY A 387 8.10 -10.04 -4.90
CA GLY A 387 9.42 -9.73 -5.40
C GLY A 387 9.81 -8.33 -4.93
N ASN A 388 10.81 -8.23 -4.06
CA ASN A 388 11.50 -6.98 -3.83
C ASN A 388 12.14 -6.54 -5.15
N ILE A 389 12.49 -5.26 -5.24
CA ILE A 389 13.30 -4.80 -6.37
C ILE A 389 14.55 -5.70 -6.43
N ASN A 390 14.87 -6.21 -7.60
CA ASN A 390 16.20 -6.74 -7.81
C ASN A 390 17.20 -5.58 -7.79
N VAL A 391 17.73 -5.30 -6.58
CA VAL A 391 18.64 -4.18 -6.34
C VAL A 391 19.85 -4.26 -7.28
N ALA A 392 20.38 -5.49 -7.51
CA ALA A 392 21.55 -5.68 -8.35
C ALA A 392 21.32 -5.20 -9.80
N ASP A 393 20.10 -5.37 -10.33
CA ASP A 393 19.78 -5.02 -11.70
C ASP A 393 19.35 -3.55 -11.86
N PHE A 394 18.64 -2.99 -10.89
CA PHE A 394 17.93 -1.72 -11.06
C PHE A 394 18.43 -0.56 -10.23
N TYR A 395 19.27 -0.81 -9.23
CA TYR A 395 19.71 0.22 -8.30
C TYR A 395 21.23 0.20 -8.09
N ASP A 396 21.86 1.37 -8.15
CA ASP A 396 23.26 1.54 -7.79
C ASP A 396 23.37 1.93 -6.31
N ALA A 397 23.72 0.95 -5.48
CA ALA A 397 23.92 1.15 -4.04
C ALA A 397 25.17 1.98 -3.71
N ALA A 398 26.12 2.11 -4.65
CA ALA A 398 27.29 2.95 -4.44
C ALA A 398 26.99 4.42 -4.67
N GLU A 399 26.12 4.72 -5.62
CA GLU A 399 25.75 6.09 -5.99
C GLU A 399 24.37 6.50 -5.47
N TYR A 400 23.64 5.61 -4.81
CA TYR A 400 22.25 5.83 -4.36
C TYR A 400 21.38 6.40 -5.47
N CYS A 401 21.32 5.73 -6.61
CA CYS A 401 20.48 6.11 -7.74
C CYS A 401 19.93 4.90 -8.49
N ALA A 402 18.85 5.15 -9.24
CA ALA A 402 18.32 4.16 -10.16
C ALA A 402 19.26 3.98 -11.37
N LYS A 403 19.47 2.74 -11.82
CA LYS A 403 20.23 2.48 -13.05
C LYS A 403 19.42 2.83 -14.29
N PRO A 404 20.04 3.32 -15.37
CA PRO A 404 19.34 3.69 -16.60
C PRO A 404 18.58 2.52 -17.27
N GLU A 405 19.00 1.29 -17.04
CA GLU A 405 18.44 0.06 -17.63
C GLU A 405 17.08 -0.34 -17.06
N ILE A 406 16.59 0.34 -16.04
CA ILE A 406 15.29 0.09 -15.38
C ILE A 406 14.10 -0.06 -16.32
N ILE A 407 14.18 0.53 -17.51
CA ILE A 407 13.00 0.90 -18.30
C ILE A 407 12.13 -0.29 -18.72
N TRP A 408 12.64 -1.53 -18.76
CA TRP A 408 11.88 -2.65 -19.34
C TRP A 408 12.05 -4.01 -18.65
N ALA A 409 12.94 -4.12 -17.68
CA ALA A 409 13.22 -5.40 -17.04
C ALA A 409 12.48 -5.61 -15.71
N ALA A 410 11.51 -4.77 -15.40
CA ALA A 410 10.71 -4.92 -14.21
C ALA A 410 9.90 -6.23 -14.29
N ARG A 411 10.43 -7.24 -13.64
CA ARG A 411 9.84 -8.57 -13.44
C ARG A 411 9.83 -9.48 -14.68
N VAL A 412 10.95 -10.10 -14.94
CA VAL A 412 10.98 -11.43 -15.53
C VAL A 412 10.95 -12.45 -14.40
#